data_e9aa997fb42019c0116df439f9e54419
#
_entry.id   e9aa997fb42019c0116df439f9e54419
#
_cell.length_a   1.000
_cell.length_b   1.000
_cell.length_c   1.000
_cell.angle_alpha   90.00
_cell.angle_beta   90.00
_cell.angle_gamma   90.00
#
_symmetry.space_group_name_H-M   'P 1'
#
loop_
_entity.id
_entity.type
_entity.pdbx_description
1 polymer ?
#
loop_
_entity_poly.entity_id
_entity_poly.type
_entity_poly.pdbx_seq_one_letter_code
_entity_poly.pdbx_strand_id
1 'polypeptide(L)'
;MSRSAASSRFVVGYDGSPASLAAVREAARRAGAAGHVIIVHAYEPPSEALGWPLYDAAVEDAAADARGLVESLRGHAALAGTNWTCEVVAGPTAEVIDAAARNGDAEAIYIGSRGAGRASALLGSVAHEVLHRTDRPVTVITEAAAAHLRETR
;
A
#
# COMPACT_ATOMS: atom_id res chain seq x y z
N MET A 1 -9.69 6.65 -33.19
CA MET A 1 -8.95 7.52 -32.25
C MET A 1 -8.13 6.62 -31.34
N SER A 2 -6.84 6.63 -31.52
CA SER A 2 -5.92 5.90 -30.66
C SER A 2 -5.97 6.54 -29.26
N ARG A 3 -6.48 5.80 -28.25
CA ARG A 3 -6.22 6.18 -26.85
C ARG A 3 -4.71 6.13 -26.71
N SER A 4 -4.08 7.30 -26.59
CA SER A 4 -2.70 7.37 -26.10
C SER A 4 -2.60 6.35 -24.99
N ALA A 5 -1.61 5.46 -25.03
CA ALA A 5 -1.39 4.49 -23.99
C ALA A 5 -1.13 5.26 -22.70
N ALA A 6 -2.21 5.62 -22.00
CA ALA A 6 -2.11 6.19 -20.67
C ALA A 6 -1.35 5.16 -19.85
N SER A 7 -0.20 5.56 -19.32
CA SER A 7 0.63 4.70 -18.49
C SER A 7 -0.21 4.25 -17.30
N SER A 8 -0.44 2.94 -17.18
CA SER A 8 -1.27 2.36 -16.11
C SER A 8 -0.73 2.77 -14.74
N ARG A 9 -1.62 3.28 -13.89
CA ARG A 9 -1.29 3.74 -12.54
C ARG A 9 -2.02 2.89 -11.53
N PHE A 10 -1.29 2.39 -10.55
CA PHE A 10 -1.84 1.56 -9.49
C PHE A 10 -1.43 2.09 -8.13
N VAL A 11 -2.35 2.05 -7.17
CA VAL A 11 -2.06 2.32 -5.76
C VAL A 11 -1.94 1.01 -5.02
N VAL A 12 -0.96 0.91 -4.12
CA VAL A 12 -0.77 -0.26 -3.26
C VAL A 12 -0.71 0.19 -1.81
N GLY A 13 -1.61 -0.37 -0.98
CA GLY A 13 -1.50 -0.25 0.47
C GLY A 13 -0.41 -1.20 0.99
N TYR A 14 0.60 -0.66 1.67
CA TYR A 14 1.74 -1.42 2.18
C TYR A 14 1.92 -1.26 3.68
N ASP A 15 1.98 -2.37 4.40
CA ASP A 15 2.16 -2.43 5.85
C ASP A 15 3.30 -3.36 6.30
N GLY A 16 4.13 -3.81 5.35
CA GLY A 16 5.23 -4.73 5.61
C GLY A 16 4.83 -6.20 5.70
N SER A 17 3.55 -6.52 5.64
CA SER A 17 3.08 -7.92 5.65
C SER A 17 3.44 -8.66 4.36
N PRO A 18 3.56 -10.01 4.41
CA PRO A 18 3.78 -10.80 3.20
C PRO A 18 2.69 -10.59 2.13
N ALA A 19 1.44 -10.39 2.54
CA ALA A 19 0.32 -10.15 1.62
C ALA A 19 0.43 -8.77 0.97
N SER A 20 0.79 -7.71 1.70
CA SER A 20 1.00 -6.38 1.13
C SER A 20 2.23 -6.33 0.21
N LEU A 21 3.30 -7.06 0.54
CA LEU A 21 4.45 -7.20 -0.37
C LEU A 21 4.07 -7.93 -1.66
N ALA A 22 3.22 -8.95 -1.58
CA ALA A 22 2.71 -9.64 -2.76
C ALA A 22 1.81 -8.71 -3.60
N ALA A 23 1.05 -7.81 -2.96
CA ALA A 23 0.29 -6.77 -3.64
C ALA A 23 1.22 -5.81 -4.42
N VAL A 24 2.35 -5.40 -3.82
CA VAL A 24 3.38 -4.60 -4.50
C VAL A 24 3.92 -5.33 -5.74
N ARG A 25 4.24 -6.61 -5.61
CA ARG A 25 4.74 -7.43 -6.73
C ARG A 25 3.74 -7.53 -7.88
N GLU A 26 2.48 -7.79 -7.57
CA GLU A 26 1.45 -7.92 -8.59
C GLU A 26 1.16 -6.59 -9.28
N ALA A 27 1.08 -5.49 -8.54
CA ALA A 27 0.92 -4.16 -9.10
C ALA A 27 2.10 -3.79 -10.02
N ALA A 28 3.34 -4.04 -9.60
CA ALA A 28 4.54 -3.78 -10.39
C ALA A 28 4.56 -4.61 -11.68
N ARG A 29 4.21 -5.90 -11.58
CA ARG A 29 4.10 -6.78 -12.74
C ARG A 29 3.05 -6.27 -13.75
N ARG A 30 1.92 -5.76 -13.27
CA ARG A 30 0.85 -5.20 -14.10
C ARG A 30 1.23 -3.86 -14.72
N ALA A 31 1.90 -3.01 -13.98
CA ALA A 31 2.38 -1.71 -14.45
C ALA A 31 3.45 -1.86 -15.54
N GLY A 32 4.35 -2.83 -15.38
CA GLY A 32 5.49 -2.99 -16.26
C GLY A 32 6.39 -1.75 -16.27
N ALA A 33 7.21 -1.61 -17.28
CA ALA A 33 8.16 -0.49 -17.40
C ALA A 33 7.48 0.85 -17.75
N ALA A 34 6.32 0.82 -18.40
CA ALA A 34 5.61 2.02 -18.84
C ALA A 34 4.61 2.54 -17.80
N GLY A 35 4.20 1.71 -16.84
CA GLY A 35 3.25 2.09 -15.80
C GLY A 35 3.91 2.72 -14.59
N HIS A 36 3.09 3.05 -13.59
CA HIS A 36 3.52 3.66 -12.33
C HIS A 36 2.81 3.05 -11.14
N VAL A 37 3.55 2.74 -10.09
CA VAL A 37 3.02 2.22 -8.83
C VAL A 37 3.20 3.25 -7.72
N ILE A 38 2.11 3.63 -7.08
CA ILE A 38 2.10 4.52 -5.92
C ILE A 38 1.94 3.64 -4.68
N ILE A 39 3.00 3.50 -3.91
CA ILE A 39 2.99 2.72 -2.67
C ILE A 39 2.63 3.65 -1.52
N VAL A 40 1.62 3.27 -0.76
CA VAL A 40 1.08 4.09 0.33
C VAL A 40 1.21 3.33 1.64
N HIS A 41 1.85 3.95 2.62
CA HIS A 41 1.84 3.51 4.00
C HIS A 41 1.14 4.56 4.85
N ALA A 42 0.02 4.18 5.46
CA ALA A 42 -0.66 5.01 6.44
C ALA A 42 -0.28 4.58 7.85
N TYR A 43 -0.10 5.53 8.74
CA TYR A 43 0.14 5.28 10.15
C TYR A 43 -0.78 6.13 11.02
N GLU A 44 -1.18 5.59 12.17
CA GLU A 44 -1.95 6.36 13.13
C GLU A 44 -1.02 7.27 13.93
N PRO A 45 -1.31 8.58 14.00
CA PRO A 45 -0.55 9.48 14.87
C PRO A 45 -0.78 9.08 16.34
N PRO A 46 0.20 9.29 17.21
CA PRO A 46 0.04 9.06 18.64
C PRO A 46 -1.13 9.85 19.22
N SER A 47 -1.64 9.39 20.38
CA SER A 47 -2.71 10.08 21.07
C SER A 47 -2.23 11.42 21.64
N GLU A 48 -2.98 12.51 21.39
CA GLU A 48 -2.74 13.81 21.97
C GLU A 48 -2.79 13.81 23.52
N ALA A 49 -3.41 12.78 24.12
CA ALA A 49 -3.46 12.58 25.56
C ALA A 49 -2.08 12.37 26.21
N LEU A 50 -1.03 12.09 25.42
CA LEU A 50 0.36 12.00 25.92
C LEU A 50 0.89 13.33 26.47
N GLY A 51 0.34 14.46 26.02
CA GLY A 51 0.82 15.79 26.40
C GLY A 51 2.22 16.12 25.84
N TRP A 52 2.54 17.44 25.82
CA TRP A 52 3.83 17.95 25.41
C TRP A 52 4.88 17.75 26.52
N PRO A 53 6.15 17.37 26.25
CA PRO A 53 6.77 17.15 24.93
C PRO A 53 6.69 15.71 24.41
N LEU A 54 6.05 14.78 25.15
CA LEU A 54 6.03 13.34 24.79
C LEU A 54 5.28 13.09 23.48
N TYR A 55 4.25 13.88 23.21
CA TYR A 55 3.50 13.79 21.97
C TYR A 55 4.39 14.03 20.73
N ASP A 56 5.19 15.08 20.74
CA ASP A 56 6.09 15.40 19.63
C ASP A 56 7.10 14.29 19.36
N ALA A 57 7.75 13.79 20.41
CA ALA A 57 8.69 12.69 20.28
C ALA A 57 8.02 11.45 19.68
N ALA A 58 6.82 11.12 20.15
CA ALA A 58 6.07 9.97 19.65
C ALA A 58 5.61 10.13 18.18
N VAL A 59 5.27 11.35 17.75
CA VAL A 59 4.96 11.66 16.34
C VAL A 59 6.19 11.49 15.46
N GLU A 60 7.34 11.97 15.89
CA GLU A 60 8.59 11.83 15.15
C GLU A 60 9.00 10.36 15.02
N ASP A 61 8.89 9.58 16.09
CA ASP A 61 9.22 8.16 16.11
C ASP A 61 8.28 7.37 15.17
N ALA A 62 6.97 7.58 15.25
CA ALA A 62 6.00 6.93 14.39
C ALA A 62 6.24 7.25 12.90
N ALA A 63 6.54 8.51 12.58
CA ALA A 63 6.86 8.92 11.22
C ALA A 63 8.20 8.33 10.74
N ALA A 64 9.20 8.20 11.63
CA ALA A 64 10.49 7.59 11.31
C ALA A 64 10.33 6.09 11.03
N ASP A 65 9.58 5.37 11.85
CA ASP A 65 9.29 3.94 11.67
C ASP A 65 8.56 3.70 10.34
N ALA A 66 7.56 4.52 10.04
CA ALA A 66 6.79 4.44 8.80
C ALA A 66 7.69 4.69 7.56
N ARG A 67 8.58 5.67 7.61
CA ARG A 67 9.56 5.90 6.55
C ARG A 67 10.55 4.76 6.41
N GLY A 68 11.02 4.19 7.52
CA GLY A 68 11.92 3.03 7.54
C GLY A 68 11.31 1.81 6.87
N LEU A 69 10.00 1.58 7.10
CA LEU A 69 9.27 0.49 6.47
C LEU A 69 9.25 0.63 4.94
N VAL A 70 8.93 1.82 4.45
CA VAL A 70 8.87 2.07 3.00
C VAL A 70 10.28 2.08 2.38
N GLU A 71 11.27 2.58 3.11
CA GLU A 71 12.68 2.58 2.65
C GLU A 71 13.18 1.16 2.42
N SER A 72 12.68 0.16 3.17
CA SER A 72 13.01 -1.25 2.96
C SER A 72 12.64 -1.79 1.57
N LEU A 73 11.76 -1.10 0.86
CA LEU A 73 11.39 -1.43 -0.53
C LEU A 73 12.42 -0.93 -1.57
N ARG A 74 13.31 -0.01 -1.21
CA ARG A 74 14.34 0.47 -2.13
C ARG A 74 15.29 -0.67 -2.49
N GLY A 75 15.47 -0.86 -3.78
CA GLY A 75 16.27 -1.97 -4.29
C GLY A 75 15.60 -3.34 -4.21
N HIS A 76 14.35 -3.42 -3.76
CA HIS A 76 13.62 -4.68 -3.73
C HIS A 76 13.35 -5.17 -5.17
N ALA A 77 13.67 -6.43 -5.44
CA ALA A 77 13.59 -7.03 -6.78
C ALA A 77 12.17 -6.91 -7.41
N ALA A 78 11.12 -6.88 -6.59
CA ALA A 78 9.75 -6.71 -7.06
C ALA A 78 9.49 -5.39 -7.81
N LEU A 79 10.28 -4.36 -7.53
CA LEU A 79 10.16 -3.02 -8.13
C LEU A 79 11.22 -2.73 -9.20
N ALA A 80 12.08 -3.71 -9.49
CA ALA A 80 13.10 -3.57 -10.52
C ALA A 80 12.46 -3.31 -11.90
N GLY A 81 12.86 -2.23 -12.55
CA GLY A 81 12.34 -1.86 -13.88
C GLY A 81 10.92 -1.27 -13.88
N THR A 82 10.33 -1.01 -12.73
CA THR A 82 9.03 -0.36 -12.58
C THR A 82 9.20 1.07 -12.07
N ASN A 83 8.46 2.01 -12.61
CA ASN A 83 8.39 3.35 -12.05
C ASN A 83 7.50 3.33 -10.81
N TRP A 84 8.01 3.83 -9.70
CA TRP A 84 7.23 3.87 -8.47
C TRP A 84 7.56 5.07 -7.60
N THR A 85 6.60 5.45 -6.81
CA THR A 85 6.73 6.45 -5.73
C THR A 85 6.17 5.89 -4.44
N CYS A 86 6.52 6.50 -3.32
CA CYS A 86 5.95 6.14 -2.04
C CYS A 86 5.43 7.38 -1.30
N GLU A 87 4.34 7.18 -0.60
CA GLU A 87 3.71 8.16 0.27
C GLU A 87 3.58 7.57 1.68
N VAL A 88 4.03 8.32 2.67
CA VAL A 88 3.88 7.99 4.09
C VAL A 88 2.99 9.06 4.70
N VAL A 89 1.80 8.69 5.11
CA VAL A 89 0.74 9.64 5.51
C VAL A 89 0.15 9.25 6.85
N ALA A 90 0.03 10.22 7.75
CA ALA A 90 -0.70 10.04 9.00
C ALA A 90 -2.21 10.07 8.74
N GLY A 91 -2.95 9.09 9.26
CA GLY A 91 -4.40 9.06 9.18
C GLY A 91 -4.99 7.66 9.01
N PRO A 92 -6.33 7.57 8.93
CA PRO A 92 -7.04 6.31 8.72
C PRO A 92 -6.63 5.65 7.40
N THR A 93 -6.16 4.42 7.47
CA THR A 93 -5.49 3.74 6.35
C THR A 93 -6.36 3.67 5.09
N ALA A 94 -7.64 3.33 5.21
CA ALA A 94 -8.52 3.23 4.04
C ALA A 94 -8.79 4.59 3.39
N GLU A 95 -8.88 5.66 4.18
CA GLU A 95 -9.03 7.03 3.66
C GLU A 95 -7.78 7.49 2.92
N VAL A 96 -6.62 7.21 3.48
CA VAL A 96 -5.33 7.57 2.88
C VAL A 96 -5.13 6.84 1.55
N ILE A 97 -5.42 5.54 1.49
CA ILE A 97 -5.34 4.74 0.27
C ILE A 97 -6.29 5.27 -0.81
N ASP A 98 -7.55 5.53 -0.45
CA ASP A 98 -8.55 6.04 -1.38
C ASP A 98 -8.20 7.45 -1.91
N ALA A 99 -7.73 8.33 -1.02
CA ALA A 99 -7.25 9.66 -1.42
C ALA A 99 -6.05 9.58 -2.39
N ALA A 100 -5.09 8.72 -2.12
CA ALA A 100 -3.95 8.49 -3.01
C ALA A 100 -4.40 7.96 -4.39
N ALA A 101 -5.40 7.07 -4.41
CA ALA A 101 -5.92 6.54 -5.66
C ALA A 101 -6.63 7.61 -6.51
N ARG A 102 -7.39 8.50 -5.87
CA ARG A 102 -8.03 9.62 -6.56
C ARG A 102 -7.01 10.65 -7.05
N ASN A 103 -6.11 11.07 -6.18
CA ASN A 103 -5.09 12.09 -6.49
C ASN A 103 -4.12 11.63 -7.57
N GLY A 104 -3.77 10.34 -7.55
CA GLY A 104 -2.88 9.72 -8.54
C GLY A 104 -3.57 9.28 -9.82
N ASP A 105 -4.88 9.47 -9.93
CA ASP A 105 -5.72 8.94 -11.03
C ASP A 105 -5.44 7.46 -11.30
N ALA A 106 -5.43 6.66 -10.24
CA ALA A 106 -5.13 5.23 -10.32
C ALA A 106 -6.27 4.45 -10.99
N GLU A 107 -5.90 3.48 -11.81
CA GLU A 107 -6.85 2.57 -12.47
C GLU A 107 -7.38 1.50 -11.51
N ALA A 108 -6.57 1.11 -10.50
CA ALA A 108 -6.94 0.13 -9.49
C ALA A 108 -6.11 0.27 -8.22
N ILE A 109 -6.64 -0.30 -7.15
CA ILE A 109 -5.98 -0.41 -5.85
C ILE A 109 -5.61 -1.86 -5.60
N TYR A 110 -4.41 -2.11 -5.07
CA TYR A 110 -3.92 -3.42 -4.64
C TYR A 110 -3.67 -3.41 -3.15
N ILE A 111 -4.20 -4.37 -2.44
CA ILE A 111 -4.03 -4.51 -0.99
C ILE A 111 -3.87 -5.95 -0.56
N GLY A 112 -3.20 -6.18 0.57
CA GLY A 112 -3.24 -7.47 1.24
C GLY A 112 -4.60 -7.72 1.89
N SER A 113 -5.03 -8.96 1.94
CA SER A 113 -6.30 -9.34 2.60
C SER A 113 -6.28 -9.09 4.10
N ARG A 114 -5.06 -9.08 4.71
CA ARG A 114 -4.81 -8.88 6.14
C ARG A 114 -3.49 -8.18 6.33
N GLY A 115 -3.41 -7.34 7.40
CA GLY A 115 -2.18 -6.72 7.83
C GLY A 115 -1.32 -7.62 8.71
N ALA A 116 -0.16 -7.11 9.13
CA ALA A 116 0.75 -7.80 10.02
C ALA A 116 0.05 -8.20 11.34
N GLY A 117 0.08 -9.48 11.69
CA GLY A 117 -0.27 -9.97 13.03
C GLY A 117 -1.67 -10.58 13.23
N ARG A 118 -2.44 -10.88 12.20
CA ARG A 118 -3.77 -11.52 12.35
C ARG A 118 -3.89 -12.84 11.58
N ALA A 119 -4.18 -13.91 12.33
CA ALA A 119 -4.38 -15.27 11.82
C ALA A 119 -5.88 -15.63 11.74
N SER A 120 -6.69 -14.94 10.96
CA SER A 120 -8.07 -15.33 10.74
C SER A 120 -8.39 -15.46 9.25
N ALA A 121 -9.34 -16.33 8.90
CA ALA A 121 -9.77 -16.55 7.52
C ALA A 121 -10.61 -15.39 6.92
N LEU A 122 -10.89 -14.37 7.73
CA LEU A 122 -11.72 -13.25 7.34
C LEU A 122 -10.89 -12.12 6.72
N LEU A 123 -11.52 -11.36 5.84
CA LEU A 123 -10.98 -10.13 5.27
C LEU A 123 -10.63 -9.13 6.38
N GLY A 124 -9.44 -8.53 6.33
CA GLY A 124 -9.00 -7.53 7.29
C GLY A 124 -9.84 -6.26 7.25
N SER A 125 -9.86 -5.50 8.34
CA SER A 125 -10.65 -4.27 8.48
C SER A 125 -10.32 -3.24 7.40
N VAL A 126 -9.04 -3.03 7.10
CA VAL A 126 -8.59 -2.09 6.07
C VAL A 126 -9.08 -2.51 4.69
N ALA A 127 -8.92 -3.78 4.32
CA ALA A 127 -9.39 -4.28 3.03
C ALA A 127 -10.92 -4.16 2.90
N HIS A 128 -11.65 -4.48 3.97
CA HIS A 128 -13.10 -4.30 4.01
C HIS A 128 -13.50 -2.83 3.82
N GLU A 129 -12.86 -1.92 4.55
CA GLU A 129 -13.18 -0.49 4.50
C GLU A 129 -12.82 0.13 3.12
N VAL A 130 -11.68 -0.24 2.53
CA VAL A 130 -11.29 0.21 1.19
C VAL A 130 -12.34 -0.21 0.16
N LEU A 131 -12.80 -1.47 0.20
CA LEU A 131 -13.83 -1.98 -0.72
C LEU A 131 -15.15 -1.20 -0.65
N HIS A 132 -15.51 -0.69 0.52
CA HIS A 132 -16.73 0.08 0.70
C HIS A 132 -16.59 1.57 0.41
N ARG A 133 -15.36 2.08 0.40
CA ARG A 133 -15.08 3.52 0.27
C ARG A 133 -14.76 3.95 -1.15
N THR A 134 -13.99 3.15 -1.86
CA THR A 134 -13.44 3.54 -3.16
C THR A 134 -14.42 3.28 -4.32
N ASP A 135 -14.32 4.11 -5.36
CA ASP A 135 -14.94 3.90 -6.66
C ASP A 135 -14.01 3.19 -7.67
N ARG A 136 -12.80 2.80 -7.24
CA ARG A 136 -11.80 2.14 -8.07
C ARG A 136 -11.87 0.61 -7.91
N PRO A 137 -11.56 -0.16 -8.95
CA PRO A 137 -11.35 -1.60 -8.82
C PRO A 137 -10.32 -1.92 -7.73
N VAL A 138 -10.60 -2.92 -6.90
CA VAL A 138 -9.71 -3.36 -5.82
C VAL A 138 -9.30 -4.81 -6.04
N THR A 139 -8.01 -5.06 -6.05
CA THR A 139 -7.43 -6.40 -6.03
C THR A 139 -6.93 -6.72 -4.63
N VAL A 140 -7.52 -7.72 -4.02
CA VAL A 140 -7.14 -8.19 -2.68
C VAL A 140 -6.25 -9.42 -2.81
N ILE A 141 -5.04 -9.36 -2.29
CA ILE A 141 -4.08 -10.47 -2.30
C ILE A 141 -4.17 -11.22 -0.97
N THR A 142 -4.55 -12.49 -1.02
CA THR A 142 -4.59 -13.38 0.15
C THR A 142 -3.21 -13.96 0.44
N GLU A 143 -2.99 -14.48 1.65
CA GLU A 143 -1.74 -15.17 1.98
C GLU A 143 -1.50 -16.40 1.10
N ALA A 144 -2.56 -17.13 0.75
CA ALA A 144 -2.48 -18.26 -0.17
C ALA A 144 -2.05 -17.80 -1.57
N ALA A 145 -2.63 -16.71 -2.08
CA ALA A 145 -2.22 -16.11 -3.35
C ALA A 145 -0.78 -15.58 -3.28
N ALA A 146 -0.36 -14.99 -2.16
CA ALA A 146 1.00 -14.53 -1.94
C ALA A 146 2.02 -15.69 -1.98
N ALA A 147 1.67 -16.86 -1.44
CA ALA A 147 2.50 -18.07 -1.52
C ALA A 147 2.63 -18.56 -2.98
N HIS A 148 1.50 -18.67 -3.69
CA HIS A 148 1.48 -19.07 -5.10
C HIS A 148 2.30 -18.14 -6.00
N LEU A 149 2.19 -16.83 -5.81
CA LEU A 149 2.96 -15.83 -6.57
C LEU A 149 4.49 -15.88 -6.30
N ARG A 150 4.92 -16.50 -5.20
CA ARG A 150 6.35 -16.76 -4.93
C ARG A 150 6.91 -17.96 -5.67
N GLU A 151 6.09 -18.97 -5.88
CA GLU A 151 6.49 -20.27 -6.49
C GLU A 151 6.54 -20.21 -8.02
N THR A 152 5.88 -19.24 -8.64
CA THR A 152 5.74 -19.12 -10.11
C THR A 152 6.90 -18.35 -10.76
N ARG A 153 8.08 -18.35 -10.15
CA ARG A 153 9.31 -17.71 -10.70
C ARG A 153 10.32 -18.74 -11.15
#